data_389db1ceaa9eb89d3243bd9e9d323bed
#
_entry.id   389db1ceaa9eb89d3243bd9e9d323bed
#
_cell.length_a   1.000
_cell.length_b   1.000
_cell.length_c   1.000
_cell.angle_alpha   90.00
_cell.angle_beta   90.00
_cell.angle_gamma   90.00
#
_symmetry.space_group_name_H-M   'P 1'
#
loop_
_entity.id
_entity.type
_entity.pdbx_description
1 polymer ?
#
loop_
_entity_poly.entity_id
_entity_poly.type
_entity_poly.pdbx_seq_one_letter_code
_entity_poly.pdbx_strand_id
1 'polypeptide(L)'
;MCKKLYLLVASILIAGLLTACSGNSNSGQAPQNGNTKKETNASNNDLKDGKIDESLIKQDFKVPYTDAINIFKDKYKDADIVDLSLESDLNKYVYTVEGVDDNNEYKMKIDANTKDVLQDKTEKLDSEDLNGKARKEKLDLNDIITPQKAMEIALKEQDGIVKEWSLDKDLDVTFYKIRIDKDKNEYDIKVDSKKGTILEVEKED
;
A
#
# COMPACT_ATOMS: atom_id res chain seq x y z
N MET A 1 15.80 -18.85 13.40
CA MET A 1 14.47 -18.22 13.56
C MET A 1 14.67 -16.75 13.28
N CYS A 2 14.54 -16.34 12.02
CA CYS A 2 14.67 -14.93 11.64
C CYS A 2 13.40 -14.20 12.11
N LYS A 3 13.56 -13.27 13.04
CA LYS A 3 12.48 -12.37 13.42
C LYS A 3 12.32 -11.38 12.28
N LYS A 4 11.22 -11.48 11.53
CA LYS A 4 10.82 -10.43 10.59
C LYS A 4 10.77 -9.11 11.36
N LEU A 5 11.59 -8.16 10.98
CA LEU A 5 11.61 -6.82 11.58
C LEU A 5 10.40 -6.07 11.02
N TYR A 6 9.25 -6.23 11.68
CA TYR A 6 8.12 -5.33 11.48
C TYR A 6 8.52 -3.98 12.06
N LEU A 7 8.85 -3.02 11.21
CA LEU A 7 8.94 -1.62 11.59
C LEU A 7 7.54 -1.16 12.02
N LEU A 8 7.26 -1.31 13.31
CA LEU A 8 6.13 -0.67 13.97
C LEU A 8 6.28 0.83 13.80
N VAL A 9 5.53 1.41 12.88
CA VAL A 9 5.31 2.85 12.83
C VAL A 9 4.55 3.23 14.09
N ALA A 10 5.30 3.66 15.11
CA ALA A 10 4.75 4.20 16.34
C ALA A 10 4.05 5.52 16.02
N SER A 11 2.73 5.48 15.89
CA SER A 11 1.89 6.66 15.77
C SER A 11 1.96 7.44 17.09
N ILE A 12 2.67 8.56 17.08
CA ILE A 12 2.68 9.52 18.20
C ILE A 12 1.35 10.26 18.18
N LEU A 13 0.46 9.90 19.08
CA LEU A 13 -0.75 10.64 19.42
C LEU A 13 -0.35 11.92 20.16
N ILE A 14 -0.38 13.06 19.47
CA ILE A 14 -0.34 14.38 20.12
C ILE A 14 -1.76 14.74 20.53
N ALA A 15 -2.05 14.62 21.81
CA ALA A 15 -3.28 15.13 22.42
C ALA A 15 -3.21 16.66 22.50
N GLY A 16 -3.92 17.37 21.61
CA GLY A 16 -4.11 18.81 21.65
C GLY A 16 -5.36 19.17 22.45
N LEU A 17 -5.18 19.93 23.51
CA LEU A 17 -6.20 20.43 24.42
C LEU A 17 -7.16 21.42 23.74
N LEU A 18 -8.46 21.17 23.91
CA LEU A 18 -9.56 22.05 23.57
C LEU A 18 -9.64 23.22 24.55
N THR A 19 -9.59 24.44 24.05
CA THR A 19 -10.16 25.60 24.76
C THR A 19 -11.38 26.12 24.03
N ALA A 20 -12.50 26.00 24.68
CA ALA A 20 -13.77 26.56 24.27
C ALA A 20 -13.80 28.07 24.57
N CYS A 21 -14.34 28.88 23.66
CA CYS A 21 -14.90 30.18 23.98
C CYS A 21 -16.23 30.39 23.24
N SER A 22 -17.22 30.66 24.07
CA SER A 22 -18.61 30.99 23.78
C SER A 22 -18.77 32.44 23.28
N GLY A 23 -19.81 32.72 22.49
CA GLY A 23 -20.22 34.09 22.11
C GLY A 23 -21.34 34.12 21.08
N ASN A 24 -22.45 34.20 21.50
CA ASN A 24 -23.84 34.59 21.39
C ASN A 24 -24.27 35.52 20.21
N SER A 25 -25.40 35.12 19.57
CA SER A 25 -26.61 35.84 19.03
C SER A 25 -26.46 37.00 18.01
N ASN A 26 -27.20 37.05 16.91
CA ASN A 26 -28.58 37.42 16.77
C ASN A 26 -29.08 37.52 15.30
N SER A 27 -30.25 37.00 15.09
CA SER A 27 -31.38 37.28 14.18
C SER A 27 -31.24 38.16 12.95
N GLY A 28 -31.91 37.77 11.82
CA GLY A 28 -32.37 38.62 10.73
C GLY A 28 -32.89 37.88 9.51
N GLN A 29 -34.19 38.01 9.30
CA GLN A 29 -35.13 37.43 8.33
C GLN A 29 -34.76 37.47 6.84
N ALA A 30 -35.35 36.50 6.11
CA ALA A 30 -35.47 36.36 4.66
C ALA A 30 -36.34 37.45 4.01
N PRO A 31 -36.45 37.54 2.63
CA PRO A 31 -37.23 36.58 1.86
C PRO A 31 -36.74 36.25 0.42
N GLN A 32 -37.15 35.05 0.00
CA GLN A 32 -37.58 34.53 -1.33
C GLN A 32 -37.29 35.28 -2.62
N ASN A 33 -36.70 34.64 -3.65
CA ASN A 33 -37.38 34.02 -4.79
C ASN A 33 -36.44 33.68 -5.94
N GLY A 34 -36.71 32.58 -6.70
CA GLY A 34 -36.25 32.44 -8.09
C GLY A 34 -35.42 31.23 -8.49
N ASN A 35 -36.10 30.15 -8.67
CA ASN A 35 -35.98 29.05 -9.62
C ASN A 35 -34.86 29.12 -10.69
N THR A 36 -33.96 28.10 -10.80
CA THR A 36 -33.75 27.32 -12.04
C THR A 36 -32.87 26.11 -11.77
N LYS A 37 -33.38 24.94 -12.18
CA LYS A 37 -32.69 23.64 -12.19
C LYS A 37 -31.44 23.67 -13.06
N LYS A 38 -30.35 23.05 -12.55
CA LYS A 38 -29.44 22.26 -13.36
C LYS A 38 -28.78 21.20 -12.47
N GLU A 39 -29.23 19.98 -12.63
CA GLU A 39 -28.61 18.81 -12.05
C GLU A 39 -27.23 18.64 -12.66
N THR A 40 -26.21 18.68 -11.83
CA THR A 40 -24.92 18.06 -12.11
C THR A 40 -24.62 17.19 -10.90
N ASN A 41 -24.69 15.87 -11.11
CA ASN A 41 -24.21 14.87 -10.17
C ASN A 41 -22.73 15.12 -9.89
N ALA A 42 -22.46 15.76 -8.77
CA ALA A 42 -21.14 15.71 -8.14
C ALA A 42 -21.26 14.63 -7.06
N SER A 43 -20.61 13.51 -7.31
CA SER A 43 -20.36 12.48 -6.31
C SER A 43 -19.60 13.14 -5.15
N ASN A 44 -20.28 13.33 -4.03
CA ASN A 44 -19.62 13.74 -2.79
C ASN A 44 -18.83 12.55 -2.27
N ASN A 45 -17.54 12.48 -2.60
CA ASN A 45 -16.61 11.66 -1.86
C ASN A 45 -16.38 12.33 -0.51
N ASP A 46 -17.03 11.81 0.51
CA ASP A 46 -16.72 12.13 1.91
C ASP A 46 -15.28 11.66 2.21
N LEU A 47 -14.35 12.60 2.18
CA LEU A 47 -12.97 12.38 2.62
C LEU A 47 -12.95 12.25 4.14
N LYS A 48 -13.25 11.07 4.64
CA LYS A 48 -12.92 10.67 6.02
C LYS A 48 -11.53 10.06 6.00
N ASP A 49 -10.61 10.69 6.70
CA ASP A 49 -9.32 10.17 7.15
C ASP A 49 -8.24 9.88 6.08
N GLY A 50 -8.24 10.57 4.94
CA GLY A 50 -7.13 10.49 4.00
C GLY A 50 -6.89 9.10 3.37
N LYS A 51 -7.84 8.15 3.52
CA LYS A 51 -7.80 6.83 2.88
C LYS A 51 -8.72 6.80 1.68
N ILE A 52 -8.20 6.30 0.56
CA ILE A 52 -9.00 6.00 -0.62
C ILE A 52 -9.84 4.75 -0.29
N ASP A 53 -11.16 4.86 -0.37
CA ASP A 53 -12.10 3.81 0.04
C ASP A 53 -12.53 2.88 -1.11
N GLU A 54 -11.81 2.95 -2.24
CA GLU A 54 -12.05 2.08 -3.39
C GLU A 54 -11.07 0.91 -3.41
N SER A 55 -11.58 -0.24 -3.88
CA SER A 55 -10.78 -1.46 -4.03
C SER A 55 -9.72 -1.29 -5.11
N LEU A 56 -8.45 -1.64 -4.80
CA LEU A 56 -7.32 -1.59 -5.72
C LEU A 56 -7.57 -2.30 -7.05
N ILE A 57 -8.31 -3.41 -7.02
CA ILE A 57 -8.61 -4.19 -8.23
C ILE A 57 -9.44 -3.43 -9.27
N LYS A 58 -10.11 -2.35 -8.87
CA LYS A 58 -10.93 -1.50 -9.74
C LYS A 58 -10.17 -0.28 -10.27
N GLN A 59 -8.92 -0.10 -9.84
CA GLN A 59 -8.10 1.03 -10.23
C GLN A 59 -7.31 0.73 -11.50
N ASP A 60 -7.17 1.74 -12.35
CA ASP A 60 -6.34 1.68 -13.55
C ASP A 60 -5.11 2.57 -13.33
N PHE A 61 -3.96 1.95 -13.09
CA PHE A 61 -2.72 2.63 -12.81
C PHE A 61 -1.96 2.92 -14.10
N LYS A 62 -1.53 4.17 -14.29
CA LYS A 62 -0.76 4.57 -15.48
C LYS A 62 0.66 4.02 -15.47
N VAL A 63 1.17 3.68 -14.30
CA VAL A 63 2.51 3.13 -14.09
C VAL A 63 2.39 1.65 -13.78
N PRO A 64 2.81 0.75 -14.66
CA PRO A 64 2.88 -0.69 -14.34
C PRO A 64 3.88 -0.94 -13.20
N TYR A 65 3.64 -1.96 -12.39
CA TYR A 65 4.58 -2.34 -11.31
C TYR A 65 5.99 -2.66 -11.83
N THR A 66 6.10 -3.16 -13.06
CA THR A 66 7.39 -3.42 -13.72
C THR A 66 8.20 -2.15 -13.96
N ASP A 67 7.53 -1.01 -14.18
CA ASP A 67 8.20 0.29 -14.29
C ASP A 67 8.75 0.74 -12.93
N ALA A 68 8.03 0.50 -11.83
CA ALA A 68 8.53 0.78 -10.49
C ALA A 68 9.79 -0.04 -10.18
N ILE A 69 9.81 -1.33 -10.55
CA ILE A 69 10.99 -2.19 -10.47
C ILE A 69 12.16 -1.60 -11.27
N ASN A 70 11.91 -1.18 -12.52
CA ASN A 70 12.93 -0.62 -13.39
C ASN A 70 13.51 0.69 -12.82
N ILE A 71 12.66 1.61 -12.34
CA ILE A 71 13.09 2.88 -11.71
C ILE A 71 14.02 2.59 -10.52
N PHE A 72 13.65 1.63 -9.68
CA PHE A 72 14.48 1.21 -8.55
C PHE A 72 15.82 0.62 -9.02
N LYS A 73 15.79 -0.32 -9.96
CA LYS A 73 16.99 -1.02 -10.46
C LYS A 73 17.92 -0.10 -11.27
N ASP A 74 17.39 0.91 -11.93
CA ASP A 74 18.23 1.91 -12.65
C ASP A 74 19.11 2.68 -11.68
N LYS A 75 18.61 2.96 -10.47
CA LYS A 75 19.38 3.64 -9.42
C LYS A 75 20.24 2.68 -8.60
N TYR A 76 19.68 1.55 -8.19
CA TYR A 76 20.30 0.56 -7.30
C TYR A 76 20.58 -0.74 -8.04
N LYS A 77 21.51 -0.70 -9.00
CA LYS A 77 21.77 -1.79 -9.97
C LYS A 77 22.13 -3.11 -9.32
N ASP A 78 22.90 -3.05 -8.22
CA ASP A 78 23.42 -4.24 -7.52
C ASP A 78 22.52 -4.70 -6.37
N ALA A 79 21.46 -3.95 -6.05
CA ALA A 79 20.53 -4.32 -5.00
C ALA A 79 19.59 -5.44 -5.46
N ASP A 80 19.38 -6.44 -4.62
CA ASP A 80 18.33 -7.45 -4.79
C ASP A 80 17.01 -6.90 -4.22
N ILE A 81 15.92 -6.99 -4.97
CA ILE A 81 14.59 -6.59 -4.49
C ILE A 81 14.09 -7.65 -3.52
N VAL A 82 13.65 -7.23 -2.33
CA VAL A 82 13.17 -8.10 -1.24
C VAL A 82 11.72 -7.84 -0.88
N ASP A 83 11.16 -6.68 -1.27
CA ASP A 83 9.74 -6.33 -1.13
C ASP A 83 9.29 -5.46 -2.30
N LEU A 84 8.06 -5.63 -2.71
CA LEU A 84 7.36 -4.76 -3.65
C LEU A 84 5.89 -4.70 -3.28
N SER A 85 5.37 -3.52 -3.00
CA SER A 85 3.98 -3.35 -2.65
C SER A 85 3.30 -2.21 -3.40
N LEU A 86 1.97 -2.22 -3.41
CA LEU A 86 1.12 -1.12 -3.85
C LEU A 86 0.01 -0.92 -2.82
N GLU A 87 -0.04 0.28 -2.28
CA GLU A 87 -1.03 0.70 -1.30
C GLU A 87 -1.51 2.14 -1.54
N SER A 88 -2.54 2.54 -0.81
CA SER A 88 -2.96 3.94 -0.72
C SER A 88 -2.18 4.65 0.40
N ASP A 89 -1.45 5.71 0.07
CA ASP A 89 -0.71 6.57 1.00
C ASP A 89 -1.06 8.05 0.73
N LEU A 90 -1.60 8.76 1.72
CA LEU A 90 -1.95 10.19 1.65
C LEU A 90 -2.75 10.58 0.39
N ASN A 91 -3.82 9.83 0.09
CA ASN A 91 -4.67 10.01 -1.10
C ASN A 91 -3.99 9.76 -2.46
N LYS A 92 -2.89 9.06 -2.47
CA LYS A 92 -2.21 8.58 -3.68
C LYS A 92 -2.07 7.07 -3.62
N TYR A 93 -1.98 6.45 -4.77
CA TYR A 93 -1.52 5.07 -4.87
C TYR A 93 -0.01 5.08 -5.06
N VAL A 94 0.69 4.32 -4.25
CA VAL A 94 2.14 4.36 -4.15
C VAL A 94 2.71 2.95 -4.22
N TYR A 95 3.63 2.74 -5.16
CA TYR A 95 4.51 1.58 -5.10
C TYR A 95 5.61 1.83 -4.08
N THR A 96 5.82 0.87 -3.19
CA THR A 96 7.02 0.80 -2.36
C THR A 96 7.89 -0.34 -2.90
N VAL A 97 9.15 -0.06 -3.19
CA VAL A 97 10.16 -1.05 -3.60
C VAL A 97 11.26 -1.03 -2.56
N GLU A 98 11.50 -2.18 -1.94
CA GLU A 98 12.62 -2.35 -1.01
C GLU A 98 13.65 -3.33 -1.61
N GLY A 99 14.91 -3.05 -1.37
CA GLY A 99 15.98 -3.89 -1.85
C GLY A 99 17.21 -3.78 -0.97
N VAL A 100 18.11 -4.75 -1.09
CA VAL A 100 19.33 -4.84 -0.29
C VAL A 100 20.54 -5.15 -1.14
N ASP A 101 21.68 -4.60 -0.75
CA ASP A 101 23.00 -5.07 -1.19
C ASP A 101 23.73 -5.74 0.00
N ASP A 102 25.06 -5.82 -0.04
CA ASP A 102 25.85 -6.47 1.01
C ASP A 102 25.98 -5.62 2.29
N ASN A 103 25.63 -4.32 2.24
CA ASN A 103 25.88 -3.37 3.30
C ASN A 103 24.69 -2.48 3.64
N ASN A 104 23.77 -2.30 2.68
CA ASN A 104 22.70 -1.32 2.78
C ASN A 104 21.34 -1.93 2.41
N GLU A 105 20.30 -1.37 3.00
CA GLU A 105 18.93 -1.48 2.51
C GLU A 105 18.49 -0.18 1.86
N TYR A 106 17.61 -0.29 0.88
CA TYR A 106 17.09 0.78 0.06
C TYR A 106 15.57 0.71 0.05
N LYS A 107 14.92 1.86 0.24
CA LYS A 107 13.46 1.99 0.15
C LYS A 107 13.11 3.13 -0.78
N MET A 108 12.33 2.84 -1.81
CA MET A 108 11.85 3.84 -2.77
C MET A 108 10.33 3.81 -2.83
N LYS A 109 9.68 4.98 -2.69
CA LYS A 109 8.25 5.16 -2.92
C LYS A 109 8.03 5.89 -4.23
N ILE A 110 7.15 5.37 -5.08
CA ILE A 110 6.91 5.85 -6.44
C ILE A 110 5.40 6.03 -6.64
N ASP A 111 4.97 7.19 -7.11
CA ASP A 111 3.57 7.46 -7.43
C ASP A 111 3.12 6.57 -8.62
N ALA A 112 2.07 5.78 -8.40
CA ALA A 112 1.56 4.79 -9.36
C ALA A 112 0.88 5.42 -10.59
N ASN A 113 0.73 6.75 -10.64
CA ASN A 113 0.11 7.46 -11.76
C ASN A 113 1.06 8.42 -12.49
N THR A 114 2.09 8.94 -11.81
CA THR A 114 2.98 9.96 -12.38
C THR A 114 4.41 9.51 -12.59
N LYS A 115 4.84 8.40 -12.00
CA LYS A 115 6.23 7.91 -11.90
C LYS A 115 7.14 8.77 -11.00
N ASP A 116 6.59 9.77 -10.29
CA ASP A 116 7.39 10.59 -9.40
C ASP A 116 7.93 9.74 -8.25
N VAL A 117 9.22 9.90 -7.97
CA VAL A 117 9.85 9.32 -6.76
C VAL A 117 9.48 10.22 -5.59
N LEU A 118 8.61 9.73 -4.70
CA LEU A 118 8.10 10.46 -3.55
C LEU A 118 9.03 10.35 -2.34
N GLN A 119 9.71 9.21 -2.21
CA GLN A 119 10.68 8.92 -1.17
C GLN A 119 11.81 8.07 -1.73
N ASP A 120 13.00 8.30 -1.22
CA ASP A 120 14.20 7.56 -1.57
C ASP A 120 15.12 7.54 -0.35
N LYS A 121 15.25 6.38 0.28
CA LYS A 121 15.96 6.19 1.53
C LYS A 121 16.99 5.10 1.39
N THR A 122 18.15 5.32 2.01
CA THR A 122 19.22 4.33 2.13
C THR A 122 19.61 4.24 3.59
N GLU A 123 19.65 3.03 4.12
CA GLU A 123 20.10 2.75 5.49
C GLU A 123 21.17 1.66 5.46
N LYS A 124 21.99 1.57 6.50
CA LYS A 124 22.91 0.45 6.64
C LYS A 124 22.19 -0.76 7.19
N LEU A 125 22.52 -1.92 6.67
CA LEU A 125 22.06 -3.19 7.22
C LEU A 125 22.54 -3.34 8.66
N ASP A 126 21.69 -3.93 9.49
CA ASP A 126 22.08 -4.35 10.83
C ASP A 126 23.11 -5.49 10.76
N SER A 127 23.90 -5.63 11.82
CA SER A 127 25.00 -6.61 11.85
C SER A 127 24.55 -8.07 11.65
N GLU A 128 23.29 -8.38 11.98
CA GLU A 128 22.69 -9.69 11.80
C GLU A 128 22.32 -9.98 10.34
N ASP A 129 22.14 -8.96 9.50
CA ASP A 129 21.73 -9.06 8.10
C ASP A 129 22.89 -8.95 7.11
N LEU A 130 24.10 -8.67 7.64
CA LEU A 130 25.32 -8.61 6.84
C LEU A 130 25.73 -10.01 6.29
N ASN A 131 26.77 -10.00 5.45
CA ASN A 131 27.36 -11.20 4.84
C ASN A 131 26.39 -11.95 3.93
N GLY A 132 25.56 -11.23 3.19
CA GLY A 132 24.60 -11.77 2.23
C GLY A 132 23.37 -12.42 2.86
N LYS A 133 23.12 -12.23 4.17
CA LYS A 133 21.93 -12.78 4.81
C LYS A 133 20.67 -12.09 4.33
N ALA A 134 20.66 -10.75 4.26
CA ALA A 134 19.52 -10.00 3.75
C ALA A 134 19.18 -10.38 2.29
N ARG A 135 20.18 -10.67 1.45
CA ARG A 135 19.97 -11.10 0.07
C ARG A 135 19.24 -12.45 -0.08
N LYS A 136 19.13 -13.25 0.99
CA LYS A 136 18.34 -14.50 0.96
C LYS A 136 16.86 -14.24 0.79
N GLU A 137 16.40 -13.05 1.17
CA GLU A 137 15.01 -12.62 1.02
C GLU A 137 14.70 -12.10 -0.39
N LYS A 138 15.67 -12.15 -1.32
CA LYS A 138 15.47 -11.78 -2.72
C LYS A 138 14.24 -12.43 -3.31
N LEU A 139 13.35 -11.62 -3.89
CA LEU A 139 12.17 -12.08 -4.61
C LEU A 139 12.55 -12.76 -5.93
N ASP A 140 11.90 -13.87 -6.26
CA ASP A 140 11.93 -14.43 -7.59
C ASP A 140 10.78 -13.85 -8.42
N LEU A 141 11.11 -12.85 -9.24
CA LEU A 141 10.15 -12.11 -10.07
C LEU A 141 9.98 -12.72 -11.48
N ASN A 142 10.60 -13.88 -11.75
CA ASN A 142 10.47 -14.56 -13.04
C ASN A 142 9.17 -15.35 -13.10
N ASP A 143 8.44 -15.24 -14.21
CA ASP A 143 7.24 -16.01 -14.52
C ASP A 143 6.15 -15.96 -13.43
N ILE A 144 6.04 -14.82 -12.73
CA ILE A 144 4.99 -14.59 -11.74
C ILE A 144 3.68 -14.19 -12.43
N ILE A 145 2.55 -14.58 -11.83
CA ILE A 145 1.24 -14.07 -12.23
C ILE A 145 1.18 -12.56 -11.97
N THR A 146 0.28 -11.86 -12.64
CA THR A 146 0.11 -10.41 -12.42
C THR A 146 -0.54 -10.12 -11.07
N PRO A 147 -0.28 -8.94 -10.45
CA PRO A 147 -0.98 -8.53 -9.23
C PRO A 147 -2.50 -8.56 -9.38
N GLN A 148 -3.01 -8.15 -10.55
CA GLN A 148 -4.43 -8.24 -10.88
C GLN A 148 -4.96 -9.66 -10.72
N LYS A 149 -4.20 -10.66 -11.24
CA LYS A 149 -4.58 -12.07 -11.14
C LYS A 149 -4.54 -12.58 -9.71
N ALA A 150 -3.56 -12.16 -8.92
CA ALA A 150 -3.45 -12.52 -7.51
C ALA A 150 -4.65 -11.96 -6.71
N MET A 151 -5.02 -10.68 -6.93
CA MET A 151 -6.20 -10.07 -6.31
C MET A 151 -7.50 -10.79 -6.69
N GLU A 152 -7.67 -11.19 -7.97
CA GLU A 152 -8.83 -11.99 -8.42
C GLU A 152 -8.94 -13.34 -7.70
N ILE A 153 -7.79 -13.98 -7.45
CA ILE A 153 -7.75 -15.26 -6.73
C ILE A 153 -8.11 -15.05 -5.26
N ALA A 154 -7.51 -14.05 -4.61
CA ALA A 154 -7.79 -13.72 -3.22
C ALA A 154 -9.27 -13.37 -2.98
N LEU A 155 -9.88 -12.58 -3.89
CA LEU A 155 -11.29 -12.19 -3.78
C LEU A 155 -12.29 -13.36 -4.00
N LYS A 156 -11.87 -14.47 -4.59
CA LYS A 156 -12.69 -15.69 -4.65
C LYS A 156 -12.71 -16.43 -3.32
N GLU A 157 -11.62 -16.35 -2.58
CA GLU A 157 -11.51 -16.94 -1.24
C GLU A 157 -12.19 -16.07 -0.19
N GLN A 158 -11.91 -14.77 -0.21
CA GLN A 158 -12.46 -13.78 0.72
C GLN A 158 -12.95 -12.57 -0.06
N ASP A 159 -14.27 -12.33 -0.11
CA ASP A 159 -14.86 -11.13 -0.70
C ASP A 159 -14.58 -9.88 0.17
N GLY A 160 -14.50 -8.72 -0.45
CA GLY A 160 -14.26 -7.46 0.25
C GLY A 160 -13.62 -6.38 -0.62
N ILE A 161 -12.97 -5.43 0.04
CA ILE A 161 -12.27 -4.31 -0.61
C ILE A 161 -10.76 -4.57 -0.51
N VAL A 162 -10.10 -4.78 -1.65
CA VAL A 162 -8.64 -4.91 -1.66
C VAL A 162 -8.02 -3.55 -1.38
N LYS A 163 -7.20 -3.47 -0.33
CA LYS A 163 -6.52 -2.25 0.13
C LYS A 163 -5.05 -2.19 -0.28
N GLU A 164 -4.41 -3.36 -0.34
CA GLU A 164 -2.98 -3.48 -0.58
C GLU A 164 -2.70 -4.81 -1.28
N TRP A 165 -1.65 -4.85 -2.07
CA TRP A 165 -0.95 -6.08 -2.38
C TRP A 165 0.55 -5.89 -2.17
N SER A 166 1.23 -6.93 -1.70
CA SER A 166 2.69 -6.99 -1.63
C SER A 166 3.21 -8.30 -2.21
N LEU A 167 4.46 -8.29 -2.64
CA LEU A 167 5.27 -9.46 -2.94
C LEU A 167 6.28 -9.63 -1.82
N ASP A 168 6.22 -10.77 -1.19
CA ASP A 168 7.06 -11.19 -0.08
C ASP A 168 7.68 -12.57 -0.38
N LYS A 169 8.65 -12.99 0.42
CA LYS A 169 9.25 -14.33 0.35
C LYS A 169 9.26 -15.00 1.71
N ASP A 170 8.90 -16.28 1.74
CA ASP A 170 9.08 -17.14 2.89
C ASP A 170 9.41 -18.57 2.43
N LEU A 171 10.34 -19.25 3.12
CA LEU A 171 10.79 -20.62 2.82
C LEU A 171 11.08 -20.84 1.32
N ASP A 172 11.77 -19.89 0.69
CA ASP A 172 12.12 -19.89 -0.73
C ASP A 172 10.94 -19.79 -1.71
N VAL A 173 9.73 -19.48 -1.23
CA VAL A 173 8.55 -19.22 -2.05
C VAL A 173 8.26 -17.73 -2.06
N THR A 174 8.29 -17.10 -3.27
CA THR A 174 7.76 -15.75 -3.47
C THR A 174 6.25 -15.84 -3.60
N PHE A 175 5.53 -15.00 -2.85
CA PHE A 175 4.06 -14.99 -2.83
C PHE A 175 3.53 -13.55 -2.83
N TYR A 176 2.31 -13.39 -3.33
CA TYR A 176 1.52 -12.19 -3.09
C TYR A 176 0.82 -12.30 -1.74
N LYS A 177 0.88 -11.25 -0.94
CA LYS A 177 0.01 -11.03 0.20
C LYS A 177 -1.03 -9.98 -0.21
N ILE A 178 -2.29 -10.34 -0.19
CA ILE A 178 -3.41 -9.48 -0.59
C ILE A 178 -4.21 -9.13 0.66
N ARG A 179 -4.26 -7.84 1.00
CA ARG A 179 -5.02 -7.33 2.13
C ARG A 179 -6.43 -6.95 1.70
N ILE A 180 -7.41 -7.51 2.39
CA ILE A 180 -8.82 -7.34 2.08
C ILE A 180 -9.58 -6.87 3.33
N ASP A 181 -10.23 -5.70 3.22
CA ASP A 181 -11.15 -5.20 4.24
C ASP A 181 -12.56 -5.72 3.99
N LYS A 182 -13.19 -6.27 5.05
CA LYS A 182 -14.60 -6.66 5.05
C LYS A 182 -15.21 -6.50 6.44
N ASP A 183 -16.31 -5.76 6.54
CA ASP A 183 -17.14 -5.66 7.75
C ASP A 183 -16.32 -5.32 9.02
N LYS A 184 -15.37 -4.39 8.93
CA LYS A 184 -14.43 -3.97 9.99
C LYS A 184 -13.36 -5.02 10.37
N ASN A 185 -13.26 -6.10 9.64
CA ASN A 185 -12.18 -7.06 9.76
C ASN A 185 -11.20 -6.89 8.58
N GLU A 186 -9.95 -7.18 8.84
CA GLU A 186 -8.90 -7.23 7.83
C GLU A 186 -8.47 -8.68 7.64
N TYR A 187 -8.25 -9.06 6.39
CA TYR A 187 -7.81 -10.40 6.00
C TYR A 187 -6.57 -10.29 5.13
N ASP A 188 -5.54 -11.06 5.45
CA ASP A 188 -4.36 -11.24 4.60
C ASP A 188 -4.43 -12.61 3.91
N ILE A 189 -4.45 -12.60 2.57
CA ILE A 189 -4.49 -13.80 1.74
C ILE A 189 -3.16 -13.95 1.04
N LYS A 190 -2.45 -15.06 1.32
CA LYS A 190 -1.19 -15.37 0.64
C LYS A 190 -1.45 -16.25 -0.58
N VAL A 191 -0.95 -15.81 -1.74
CA VAL A 191 -1.10 -16.49 -3.04
C VAL A 191 0.28 -16.77 -3.61
N ASP A 192 0.58 -18.02 -3.92
CA ASP A 192 1.83 -18.41 -4.61
C ASP A 192 1.98 -17.59 -5.89
N SER A 193 3.08 -16.85 -6.03
CA SER A 193 3.26 -15.91 -7.13
C SER A 193 3.38 -16.56 -8.50
N LYS A 194 3.75 -17.83 -8.57
CA LYS A 194 3.89 -18.57 -9.84
C LYS A 194 2.69 -19.46 -10.14
N LYS A 195 2.19 -20.18 -9.14
CA LYS A 195 1.11 -21.16 -9.32
C LYS A 195 -0.29 -20.55 -9.19
N GLY A 196 -0.40 -19.39 -8.50
CA GLY A 196 -1.70 -18.80 -8.19
C GLY A 196 -2.53 -19.65 -7.21
N THR A 197 -1.90 -20.47 -6.39
CA THR A 197 -2.60 -21.23 -5.34
C THR A 197 -2.62 -20.46 -4.04
N ILE A 198 -3.72 -20.54 -3.29
CA ILE A 198 -3.80 -20.00 -1.93
C ILE A 198 -2.83 -20.79 -1.03
N LEU A 199 -1.97 -20.08 -0.33
CA LEU A 199 -1.03 -20.65 0.65
C LEU A 199 -1.54 -20.48 2.08
N GLU A 200 -2.18 -19.34 2.36
CA GLU A 200 -2.65 -19.00 3.70
C GLU A 200 -3.81 -18.00 3.62
N VAL A 201 -4.71 -18.06 4.59
CA VAL A 201 -5.76 -17.09 4.86
C VAL A 201 -5.66 -16.73 6.32
N GLU A 202 -5.34 -15.49 6.63
CA GLU A 202 -5.21 -14.98 7.99
C GLU A 202 -6.23 -13.86 8.22
N LYS A 203 -6.88 -13.90 9.35
CA LYS A 203 -7.71 -12.79 9.82
C LYS A 203 -6.92 -12.02 10.86
N GLU A 204 -6.72 -10.73 10.60
CA GLU A 204 -6.07 -9.84 11.57
C GLU A 204 -7.04 -9.52 12.73
N ASP A 205 -6.54 -9.59 13.95
CA ASP A 205 -7.31 -9.31 15.19
C ASP A 205 -7.32 -7.81 15.56
#